data_54dafc01a84598b68452140a6c2c9848
#
_entry.id   54dafc01a84598b68452140a6c2c9848
#
_cell.length_a   1.000
_cell.length_b   1.000
_cell.length_c   1.000
_cell.angle_alpha   90.00
_cell.angle_beta   90.00
_cell.angle_gamma   90.00
#
_symmetry.space_group_name_H-M   'P 1'
#
loop_
_entity.id
_entity.type
_entity.pdbx_description
1 polymer ?
#
loop_
_entity_poly.entity_id
_entity_poly.type
_entity_poly.pdbx_seq_one_letter_code
_entity_poly.pdbx_strand_id
1 'polypeptide(L)'
;MASTGTSKTRGPKTIQGKVRTMADPAHQKTMQEYESALKAMQEGKYEKARDVFRKLSEQSSPEVAERARVYMEACGRHAAKQERKFTGPEEQYDYAISLLNTGLYDEAREQLEMILTKAPQADYALYGLSILESMTGQTEQCPEHLSAAISINPQNRIHARVDSDFQDMADDPRFTELLYPEVQ
;
A
#
# COMPACT_ATOMS: atom_id res chain seq x y z
N MET A 1 -12.42 39.40 75.08
CA MET A 1 -13.08 38.13 74.69
C MET A 1 -12.74 37.83 73.24
N ALA A 2 -11.82 36.91 73.04
CA ALA A 2 -11.30 36.55 71.73
C ALA A 2 -12.14 35.35 71.19
N SER A 3 -12.65 35.46 69.98
CA SER A 3 -13.31 34.37 69.29
C SER A 3 -12.39 33.89 68.15
N THR A 4 -11.89 32.68 68.30
CA THR A 4 -11.04 31.97 67.37
C THR A 4 -11.86 31.32 66.29
N GLY A 5 -11.76 31.80 65.05
CA GLY A 5 -12.34 31.18 63.85
C GLY A 5 -11.45 30.10 63.32
N THR A 6 -11.90 28.84 63.33
CA THR A 6 -11.23 27.65 62.81
C THR A 6 -11.37 27.56 61.29
N SER A 7 -10.29 27.78 60.58
CA SER A 7 -10.23 27.58 59.12
C SER A 7 -10.13 26.08 58.79
N LYS A 8 -11.13 25.55 58.07
CA LYS A 8 -11.16 24.17 57.54
C LYS A 8 -10.43 24.12 56.21
N THR A 9 -9.21 23.65 56.21
CA THR A 9 -8.45 23.36 55.00
C THR A 9 -9.06 22.13 54.27
N ARG A 10 -9.56 22.37 53.05
CA ARG A 10 -9.96 21.29 52.15
C ARG A 10 -8.69 20.63 51.57
N GLY A 11 -8.44 19.37 51.90
CA GLY A 11 -7.41 18.54 51.31
C GLY A 11 -7.63 18.30 49.80
N PRO A 12 -6.57 18.00 49.05
CA PRO A 12 -6.65 17.81 47.60
C PRO A 12 -7.49 16.57 47.27
N LYS A 13 -8.46 16.74 46.35
CA LYS A 13 -9.21 15.63 45.77
C LYS A 13 -8.28 14.80 44.88
N THR A 14 -7.92 13.62 45.35
CA THR A 14 -7.21 12.61 44.53
C THR A 14 -8.12 12.19 43.39
N ILE A 15 -7.75 12.52 42.17
CA ILE A 15 -8.37 11.99 40.94
C ILE A 15 -7.90 10.54 40.81
N GLN A 16 -8.69 9.59 41.33
CA GLN A 16 -8.49 8.17 41.07
C GLN A 16 -8.88 7.90 39.59
N GLY A 17 -7.95 8.08 38.69
CA GLY A 17 -8.03 7.49 37.37
C GLY A 17 -8.03 5.97 37.55
N LYS A 18 -9.13 5.31 37.15
CA LYS A 18 -9.22 3.85 37.11
C LYS A 18 -8.19 3.33 36.12
N VAL A 19 -7.04 2.91 36.63
CA VAL A 19 -6.05 2.17 35.82
C VAL A 19 -6.73 0.86 35.42
N ARG A 20 -7.10 0.71 34.16
CA ARG A 20 -7.60 -0.55 33.62
C ARG A 20 -6.44 -1.54 33.61
N THR A 21 -6.44 -2.44 34.61
CA THR A 21 -5.47 -3.54 34.68
C THR A 21 -5.77 -4.57 33.59
N MET A 22 -4.74 -5.29 33.11
CA MET A 22 -4.85 -6.37 32.10
C MET A 22 -5.82 -7.51 32.48
N ALA A 23 -6.38 -7.48 33.68
CA ALA A 23 -7.36 -8.44 34.21
C ALA A 23 -8.83 -8.02 33.98
N ASP A 24 -9.10 -6.86 33.32
CA ASP A 24 -10.47 -6.43 33.03
C ASP A 24 -11.04 -7.31 31.90
N PRO A 25 -12.15 -8.06 32.14
CA PRO A 25 -12.77 -8.90 31.10
C PRO A 25 -13.13 -8.13 29.82
N ALA A 26 -13.47 -6.85 29.95
CA ALA A 26 -13.75 -6.00 28.80
C ALA A 26 -12.50 -5.73 27.97
N HIS A 27 -11.35 -5.53 28.63
CA HIS A 27 -10.08 -5.37 27.93
C HIS A 27 -9.63 -6.66 27.25
N GLN A 28 -9.78 -7.81 27.91
CA GLN A 28 -9.47 -9.12 27.30
C GLN A 28 -10.31 -9.39 26.05
N LYS A 29 -11.60 -9.09 26.10
CA LYS A 29 -12.48 -9.23 24.94
C LYS A 29 -12.05 -8.31 23.80
N THR A 30 -11.72 -7.07 24.08
CA THR A 30 -11.21 -6.10 23.09
C THR A 30 -9.95 -6.61 22.40
N MET A 31 -9.01 -7.19 23.17
CA MET A 31 -7.77 -7.74 22.61
C MET A 31 -8.02 -8.99 21.75
N GLN A 32 -8.94 -9.87 22.17
CA GLN A 32 -9.33 -11.04 21.34
C GLN A 32 -9.99 -10.62 20.02
N GLU A 33 -10.85 -9.62 20.04
CA GLU A 33 -11.46 -9.06 18.82
C GLU A 33 -10.39 -8.44 17.91
N TYR A 34 -9.41 -7.72 18.48
CA TYR A 34 -8.30 -7.14 17.76
C TYR A 34 -7.43 -8.20 17.09
N GLU A 35 -7.04 -9.25 17.80
CA GLU A 35 -6.28 -10.39 17.27
C GLU A 35 -7.06 -11.14 16.17
N SER A 36 -8.36 -11.33 16.37
CA SER A 36 -9.23 -11.92 15.34
C SER A 36 -9.28 -11.09 14.06
N ALA A 37 -9.30 -9.76 14.18
CA ALA A 37 -9.28 -8.87 13.04
C ALA A 37 -7.94 -8.91 12.29
N LEU A 38 -6.81 -8.94 13.00
CA LEU A 38 -5.48 -9.12 12.41
C LEU A 38 -5.39 -10.45 11.65
N LYS A 39 -5.88 -11.53 12.24
CA LYS A 39 -5.92 -12.83 11.57
C LYS A 39 -6.78 -12.81 10.30
N ALA A 40 -7.95 -12.18 10.36
CA ALA A 40 -8.80 -12.03 9.18
C ALA A 40 -8.11 -11.24 8.07
N MET A 41 -7.34 -10.19 8.42
CA MET A 41 -6.54 -9.42 7.49
C MET A 41 -5.44 -10.26 6.84
N GLN A 42 -4.72 -11.08 7.62
CA GLN A 42 -3.69 -12.01 7.12
C GLN A 42 -4.28 -13.08 6.18
N GLU A 43 -5.51 -13.51 6.43
CA GLU A 43 -6.26 -14.43 5.58
C GLU A 43 -6.86 -13.78 4.32
N GLY A 44 -6.59 -12.49 4.07
CA GLY A 44 -7.13 -11.75 2.93
C GLY A 44 -8.62 -11.38 3.06
N LYS A 45 -9.24 -11.59 4.22
CA LYS A 45 -10.66 -11.29 4.49
C LYS A 45 -10.81 -9.82 4.94
N TYR A 46 -10.42 -8.89 4.07
CA TYR A 46 -10.28 -7.48 4.41
C TYR A 46 -11.60 -6.81 4.81
N GLU A 47 -12.72 -7.12 4.18
CA GLU A 47 -14.04 -6.59 4.56
C GLU A 47 -14.40 -6.95 6.00
N LYS A 48 -14.24 -8.24 6.35
CA LYS A 48 -14.50 -8.73 7.69
C LYS A 48 -13.57 -8.08 8.72
N ALA A 49 -12.28 -7.95 8.41
CA ALA A 49 -11.30 -7.30 9.27
C ALA A 49 -11.65 -5.82 9.47
N ARG A 50 -12.02 -5.10 8.40
CA ARG A 50 -12.42 -3.69 8.43
C ARG A 50 -13.62 -3.47 9.36
N ASP A 51 -14.62 -4.33 9.30
CA ASP A 51 -15.82 -4.21 10.13
C ASP A 51 -15.52 -4.38 11.62
N VAL A 52 -14.60 -5.29 11.99
CA VAL A 52 -14.16 -5.48 13.36
C VAL A 52 -13.32 -4.28 13.81
N PHE A 53 -12.36 -3.80 13.01
CA PHE A 53 -11.56 -2.63 13.35
C PHE A 53 -12.42 -1.36 13.49
N ARG A 54 -13.47 -1.20 12.70
CA ARG A 54 -14.43 -0.10 12.84
C ARG A 54 -15.09 -0.11 14.22
N LYS A 55 -15.61 -1.27 14.66
CA LYS A 55 -16.18 -1.42 16.01
C LYS A 55 -15.18 -1.10 17.10
N LEU A 56 -13.94 -1.58 16.95
CA LEU A 56 -12.87 -1.30 17.91
C LEU A 56 -12.51 0.19 17.95
N SER A 57 -12.53 0.89 16.83
CA SER A 57 -12.25 2.32 16.77
C SER A 57 -13.30 3.18 17.49
N GLU A 58 -14.54 2.67 17.61
CA GLU A 58 -15.66 3.37 18.25
C GLU A 58 -15.83 3.02 19.73
N GLN A 59 -15.49 1.79 20.13
CA GLN A 59 -15.89 1.22 21.42
C GLN A 59 -14.72 0.93 22.37
N SER A 60 -13.47 1.12 21.94
CA SER A 60 -12.28 0.77 22.71
C SER A 60 -11.64 1.98 23.40
N SER A 61 -10.56 1.72 24.16
CA SER A 61 -9.73 2.79 24.73
C SER A 61 -9.07 3.62 23.61
N PRO A 62 -8.73 4.90 23.86
CA PRO A 62 -8.15 5.77 22.84
C PRO A 62 -6.95 5.18 22.11
N GLU A 63 -6.08 4.45 22.82
CA GLU A 63 -4.89 3.81 22.24
C GLU A 63 -5.25 2.69 21.25
N VAL A 64 -6.22 1.84 21.61
CA VAL A 64 -6.70 0.76 20.74
C VAL A 64 -7.50 1.33 19.58
N ALA A 65 -8.33 2.35 19.83
CA ALA A 65 -9.15 3.01 18.83
C ALA A 65 -8.28 3.64 17.73
N GLU A 66 -7.18 4.30 18.09
CA GLU A 66 -6.27 4.91 17.11
C GLU A 66 -5.60 3.88 16.22
N ARG A 67 -5.09 2.80 16.82
CA ARG A 67 -4.52 1.68 16.03
C ARG A 67 -5.56 1.02 15.13
N ALA A 68 -6.77 0.82 15.64
CA ALA A 68 -7.86 0.22 14.87
C ALA A 68 -8.23 1.07 13.65
N ARG A 69 -8.19 2.40 13.73
CA ARG A 69 -8.43 3.30 12.58
C ARG A 69 -7.41 3.07 11.47
N VAL A 70 -6.12 2.98 11.81
CA VAL A 70 -5.06 2.73 10.82
C VAL A 70 -5.29 1.42 10.08
N TYR A 71 -5.60 0.34 10.80
CA TYR A 71 -5.88 -0.95 10.17
C TYR A 71 -7.21 -0.96 9.40
N MET A 72 -8.22 -0.26 9.88
CA MET A 72 -9.49 -0.11 9.16
C MET A 72 -9.29 0.55 7.79
N GLU A 73 -8.49 1.61 7.72
CA GLU A 73 -8.16 2.28 6.45
C GLU A 73 -7.34 1.37 5.53
N ALA A 74 -6.34 0.66 6.06
CA ALA A 74 -5.56 -0.30 5.30
C ALA A 74 -6.44 -1.41 4.72
N CYS A 75 -7.33 -2.00 5.54
CA CYS A 75 -8.30 -2.99 5.09
C CYS A 75 -9.23 -2.44 4.02
N GLY A 76 -9.67 -1.18 4.14
CA GLY A 76 -10.52 -0.51 3.15
C GLY A 76 -9.84 -0.42 1.79
N ARG A 77 -8.56 -0.03 1.75
CA ARG A 77 -7.77 0.00 0.51
C ARG A 77 -7.63 -1.39 -0.13
N HIS A 78 -7.29 -2.40 0.67
CA HIS A 78 -7.16 -3.78 0.19
C HIS A 78 -8.48 -4.37 -0.28
N ALA A 79 -9.58 -4.11 0.42
CA ALA A 79 -10.91 -4.56 0.01
C ALA A 79 -11.33 -3.95 -1.32
N ALA A 80 -11.17 -2.64 -1.48
CA ALA A 80 -11.45 -1.94 -2.74
C ALA A 80 -10.62 -2.49 -3.91
N LYS A 81 -9.38 -2.91 -3.64
CA LYS A 81 -8.50 -3.55 -4.62
C LYS A 81 -9.00 -4.94 -5.00
N GLN A 82 -9.45 -5.75 -4.03
CA GLN A 82 -10.01 -7.09 -4.30
C GLN A 82 -11.34 -7.04 -5.05
N GLU A 83 -12.18 -6.04 -4.80
CA GLU A 83 -13.48 -5.88 -5.48
C GLU A 83 -13.34 -5.37 -6.91
N ARG A 84 -12.20 -4.78 -7.29
CA ARG A 84 -12.00 -4.23 -8.63
C ARG A 84 -11.89 -5.36 -9.65
N LYS A 85 -12.93 -5.50 -10.44
CA LYS A 85 -12.98 -6.43 -11.58
C LYS A 85 -12.71 -5.64 -12.84
N PHE A 86 -11.70 -6.08 -13.59
CA PHE A 86 -11.40 -5.54 -14.91
C PHE A 86 -12.16 -6.36 -15.97
N THR A 87 -12.65 -5.71 -16.99
CA THR A 87 -13.30 -6.36 -18.13
C THR A 87 -12.28 -7.05 -19.04
N GLY A 88 -11.04 -6.59 -19.00
CA GLY A 88 -9.93 -7.15 -19.78
C GLY A 88 -8.57 -6.68 -19.28
N PRO A 89 -7.49 -7.21 -19.89
CA PRO A 89 -6.12 -6.82 -19.56
C PRO A 89 -5.80 -5.38 -19.91
N GLU A 90 -6.46 -4.81 -20.92
CA GLU A 90 -6.29 -3.42 -21.32
C GLU A 90 -6.78 -2.46 -20.23
N GLU A 91 -7.99 -2.68 -19.69
CA GLU A 91 -8.50 -1.87 -18.58
C GLU A 91 -7.62 -2.02 -17.32
N GLN A 92 -7.10 -3.22 -17.07
CA GLN A 92 -6.17 -3.46 -15.97
C GLN A 92 -4.85 -2.70 -16.17
N TYR A 93 -4.37 -2.61 -17.42
CA TYR A 93 -3.18 -1.84 -17.79
C TYR A 93 -3.41 -0.33 -17.61
N ASP A 94 -4.51 0.21 -18.12
CA ASP A 94 -4.86 1.62 -17.94
C ASP A 94 -4.90 2.00 -16.46
N TYR A 95 -5.42 1.11 -15.63
CA TYR A 95 -5.39 1.30 -14.19
C TYR A 95 -3.97 1.27 -13.61
N ALA A 96 -3.12 0.34 -14.06
CA ALA A 96 -1.73 0.28 -13.62
C ALA A 96 -0.96 1.57 -13.98
N ILE A 97 -1.17 2.10 -15.18
CA ILE A 97 -0.58 3.38 -15.61
C ILE A 97 -1.11 4.56 -14.77
N SER A 98 -2.40 4.55 -14.43
CA SER A 98 -2.96 5.56 -13.51
C SER A 98 -2.31 5.53 -12.13
N LEU A 99 -2.03 4.33 -11.59
CA LEU A 99 -1.31 4.15 -10.32
C LEU A 99 0.13 4.67 -10.42
N LEU A 100 0.82 4.34 -11.49
CA LEU A 100 2.18 4.80 -11.78
C LEU A 100 2.25 6.33 -11.81
N ASN A 101 1.34 6.98 -12.53
CA ASN A 101 1.25 8.44 -12.64
C ASN A 101 0.91 9.14 -11.32
N THR A 102 0.31 8.42 -10.36
CA THR A 102 0.00 8.95 -9.02
C THR A 102 1.05 8.58 -7.97
N GLY A 103 2.15 7.92 -8.36
CA GLY A 103 3.26 7.54 -7.48
C GLY A 103 2.98 6.31 -6.62
N LEU A 104 1.92 5.56 -6.91
CA LEU A 104 1.58 4.31 -6.24
C LEU A 104 2.29 3.14 -6.92
N TYR A 105 3.64 3.15 -6.85
CA TYR A 105 4.50 2.27 -7.62
C TYR A 105 4.35 0.78 -7.28
N ASP A 106 4.20 0.45 -6.01
CA ASP A 106 4.02 -0.95 -5.58
C ASP A 106 2.73 -1.54 -6.12
N GLU A 107 1.64 -0.76 -6.05
CA GLU A 107 0.35 -1.16 -6.58
C GLU A 107 0.36 -1.24 -8.12
N ALA A 108 1.05 -0.32 -8.80
CA ALA A 108 1.22 -0.36 -10.25
C ALA A 108 1.97 -1.63 -10.69
N ARG A 109 3.08 -1.95 -10.03
CA ARG A 109 3.85 -3.19 -10.27
C ARG A 109 2.98 -4.42 -10.17
N GLU A 110 2.23 -4.55 -9.06
CA GLU A 110 1.37 -5.70 -8.83
C GLU A 110 0.33 -5.88 -9.95
N GLN A 111 -0.25 -4.78 -10.46
CA GLN A 111 -1.20 -4.88 -11.56
C GLN A 111 -0.53 -5.32 -12.88
N LEU A 112 0.65 -4.81 -13.18
CA LEU A 112 1.43 -5.20 -14.37
C LEU A 112 1.85 -6.68 -14.31
N GLU A 113 2.34 -7.15 -13.17
CA GLU A 113 2.69 -8.55 -12.94
C GLU A 113 1.47 -9.49 -13.03
N MET A 114 0.31 -9.05 -12.53
CA MET A 114 -0.94 -9.80 -12.70
C MET A 114 -1.36 -9.93 -14.17
N ILE A 115 -1.12 -8.92 -15.01
CA ILE A 115 -1.34 -9.01 -16.45
C ILE A 115 -0.40 -10.07 -17.05
N LEU A 116 0.89 -10.01 -16.72
CA LEU A 116 1.88 -10.96 -17.23
C LEU A 116 1.64 -12.40 -16.77
N THR A 117 1.06 -12.60 -15.57
CA THR A 117 0.65 -13.93 -15.10
C THR A 117 -0.42 -14.54 -16.01
N LYS A 118 -1.34 -13.73 -16.54
CA LYS A 118 -2.42 -14.17 -17.43
C LYS A 118 -2.01 -14.18 -18.91
N ALA A 119 -1.17 -13.22 -19.28
CA ALA A 119 -0.71 -12.99 -20.64
C ALA A 119 0.81 -12.73 -20.65
N PRO A 120 1.67 -13.77 -20.62
CA PRO A 120 3.12 -13.61 -20.55
C PRO A 120 3.74 -12.87 -21.75
N GLN A 121 3.01 -12.76 -22.86
CA GLN A 121 3.42 -12.05 -24.09
C GLN A 121 2.83 -10.64 -24.20
N ALA A 122 2.34 -10.06 -23.09
CA ALA A 122 1.83 -8.70 -23.05
C ALA A 122 3.02 -7.71 -23.04
N ASP A 123 3.51 -7.35 -24.24
CA ASP A 123 4.64 -6.44 -24.43
C ASP A 123 4.42 -5.07 -23.75
N TYR A 124 3.20 -4.56 -23.77
CA TYR A 124 2.83 -3.32 -23.09
C TYR A 124 2.98 -3.39 -21.56
N ALA A 125 2.73 -4.56 -20.94
CA ALA A 125 2.91 -4.72 -19.51
C ALA A 125 4.40 -4.81 -19.12
N LEU A 126 5.23 -5.46 -19.94
CA LEU A 126 6.68 -5.46 -19.80
C LEU A 126 7.26 -4.05 -19.98
N TYR A 127 6.76 -3.30 -20.95
CA TYR A 127 7.13 -1.91 -21.17
C TYR A 127 6.76 -1.04 -19.97
N GLY A 128 5.54 -1.20 -19.41
CA GLY A 128 5.11 -0.51 -18.21
C GLY A 128 5.97 -0.82 -16.98
N LEU A 129 6.41 -2.09 -16.80
CA LEU A 129 7.37 -2.44 -15.75
C LEU A 129 8.73 -1.76 -15.96
N SER A 130 9.24 -1.70 -17.17
CA SER A 130 10.50 -1.03 -17.46
C SER A 130 10.45 0.48 -17.15
N ILE A 131 9.33 1.16 -17.44
CA ILE A 131 9.10 2.55 -17.04
C ILE A 131 9.12 2.68 -15.52
N LEU A 132 8.36 1.86 -14.82
CA LEU A 132 8.28 1.87 -13.36
C LEU A 132 9.66 1.67 -12.73
N GLU A 133 10.47 0.79 -13.28
CA GLU A 133 11.83 0.48 -12.83
C GLU A 133 12.81 1.64 -13.09
N SER A 134 12.69 2.31 -14.23
CA SER A 134 13.40 3.55 -14.51
C SER A 134 13.07 4.61 -13.46
N MET A 135 11.79 4.90 -13.25
CA MET A 135 11.31 5.91 -12.31
C MET A 135 11.65 5.63 -10.84
N THR A 136 11.83 4.36 -10.49
CA THR A 136 12.15 3.92 -9.10
C THR A 136 13.64 3.59 -8.89
N GLY A 137 14.49 3.83 -9.89
CA GLY A 137 15.94 3.61 -9.82
C GLY A 137 16.35 2.13 -9.82
N GLN A 138 15.50 1.24 -10.31
CA GLN A 138 15.79 -0.19 -10.43
C GLN A 138 16.51 -0.48 -11.77
N THR A 139 17.71 0.07 -11.91
CA THR A 139 18.48 0.10 -13.16
C THR A 139 18.89 -1.27 -13.69
N GLU A 140 18.89 -2.31 -12.85
CA GLU A 140 19.21 -3.68 -13.28
C GLU A 140 18.05 -4.32 -14.06
N GLN A 141 16.82 -4.14 -13.58
CA GLN A 141 15.62 -4.79 -14.14
C GLN A 141 15.05 -4.06 -15.35
N CYS A 142 15.19 -2.75 -15.38
CA CYS A 142 14.65 -1.93 -16.47
C CYS A 142 15.09 -2.39 -17.88
N PRO A 143 16.38 -2.60 -18.17
CA PRO A 143 16.81 -3.09 -19.49
C PRO A 143 16.31 -4.52 -19.77
N GLU A 144 16.16 -5.37 -18.78
CA GLU A 144 15.67 -6.74 -18.92
C GLU A 144 14.22 -6.76 -19.41
N HIS A 145 13.33 -6.02 -18.72
CA HIS A 145 11.92 -5.94 -19.09
C HIS A 145 11.74 -5.21 -20.44
N LEU A 146 12.50 -4.14 -20.68
CA LEU A 146 12.44 -3.44 -21.97
C LEU A 146 12.92 -4.33 -23.12
N SER A 147 13.99 -5.11 -22.94
CA SER A 147 14.48 -6.08 -23.91
C SER A 147 13.42 -7.12 -24.25
N ALA A 148 12.74 -7.65 -23.22
CA ALA A 148 11.65 -8.59 -23.40
C ALA A 148 10.48 -7.95 -24.18
N ALA A 149 10.09 -6.73 -23.84
CA ALA A 149 9.05 -5.98 -24.56
C ALA A 149 9.41 -5.77 -26.04
N ILE A 150 10.65 -5.36 -26.33
CA ILE A 150 11.16 -5.15 -27.70
C ILE A 150 11.21 -6.47 -28.51
N SER A 151 11.55 -7.57 -27.84
CA SER A 151 11.60 -8.88 -28.49
C SER A 151 10.23 -9.36 -28.96
N ILE A 152 9.17 -9.00 -28.24
CA ILE A 152 7.79 -9.31 -28.59
C ILE A 152 7.29 -8.31 -29.64
N ASN A 153 7.52 -7.01 -29.39
CA ASN A 153 7.08 -5.94 -30.29
C ASN A 153 8.22 -4.93 -30.51
N PRO A 154 8.88 -4.97 -31.68
CA PRO A 154 9.99 -4.07 -32.00
C PRO A 154 9.66 -2.57 -31.97
N GLN A 155 8.37 -2.20 -32.05
CA GLN A 155 7.95 -0.79 -31.92
C GLN A 155 8.28 -0.20 -30.55
N ASN A 156 8.34 -1.01 -29.51
CA ASN A 156 8.71 -0.58 -28.16
C ASN A 156 10.11 0.07 -28.10
N ARG A 157 11.04 -0.34 -28.98
CA ARG A 157 12.35 0.31 -29.13
C ARG A 157 12.22 1.75 -29.62
N ILE A 158 11.31 1.99 -30.55
CA ILE A 158 11.10 3.33 -31.12
C ILE A 158 10.43 4.22 -30.06
N HIS A 159 9.46 3.68 -29.35
CA HIS A 159 8.78 4.40 -28.26
C HIS A 159 9.78 4.77 -27.17
N ALA A 160 10.60 3.84 -26.69
CA ALA A 160 11.55 4.07 -25.60
C ALA A 160 12.62 5.13 -25.95
N ARG A 161 12.94 5.35 -27.23
CA ARG A 161 13.88 6.41 -27.65
C ARG A 161 13.40 7.82 -27.41
N VAL A 162 12.09 8.01 -27.38
CA VAL A 162 11.44 9.32 -27.24
C VAL A 162 10.67 9.49 -25.93
N ASP A 163 10.64 8.44 -25.13
CA ASP A 163 9.92 8.42 -23.86
C ASP A 163 10.77 9.05 -22.75
N SER A 164 10.28 10.15 -22.20
CA SER A 164 10.96 10.89 -21.13
C SER A 164 11.09 10.11 -19.81
N ASP A 165 10.28 9.08 -19.61
CA ASP A 165 10.29 8.29 -18.38
C ASP A 165 11.54 7.40 -18.25
N PHE A 166 12.32 7.27 -19.35
CA PHE A 166 13.63 6.62 -19.36
C PHE A 166 14.81 7.59 -19.21
N GLN A 167 14.58 8.85 -18.89
CA GLN A 167 15.66 9.83 -18.80
C GLN A 167 16.77 9.42 -17.82
N ASP A 168 16.39 8.79 -16.71
CA ASP A 168 17.35 8.32 -15.70
C ASP A 168 18.16 7.10 -16.13
N MET A 169 17.76 6.44 -17.22
CA MET A 169 18.47 5.31 -17.83
C MET A 169 19.40 5.72 -18.99
N ALA A 170 19.41 6.99 -19.39
CA ALA A 170 20.14 7.46 -20.56
C ALA A 170 21.67 7.19 -20.50
N ASP A 171 22.24 7.18 -19.30
CA ASP A 171 23.67 6.94 -19.07
C ASP A 171 24.01 5.45 -18.87
N ASP A 172 23.03 4.54 -18.85
CA ASP A 172 23.28 3.09 -18.74
C ASP A 172 23.68 2.53 -20.11
N PRO A 173 24.90 1.96 -20.26
CA PRO A 173 25.35 1.41 -21.54
C PRO A 173 24.45 0.29 -22.07
N ARG A 174 23.88 -0.54 -21.18
CA ARG A 174 22.99 -1.66 -21.56
C ARG A 174 21.69 -1.13 -22.16
N PHE A 175 21.15 -0.05 -21.59
CA PHE A 175 19.96 0.62 -22.10
C PHE A 175 20.25 1.27 -23.46
N THR A 176 21.39 1.95 -23.60
CA THR A 176 21.80 2.59 -24.86
C THR A 176 22.02 1.55 -25.96
N GLU A 177 22.69 0.42 -25.69
CA GLU A 177 22.90 -0.65 -26.64
C GLU A 177 21.57 -1.28 -27.10
N LEU A 178 20.63 -1.43 -26.18
CA LEU A 178 19.31 -1.95 -26.49
C LEU A 178 18.51 -1.03 -27.41
N LEU A 179 18.63 0.29 -27.25
CA LEU A 179 17.94 1.25 -28.10
C LEU A 179 18.63 1.48 -29.43
N TYR A 180 19.95 1.44 -29.48
CA TYR A 180 20.79 1.76 -30.67
C TYR A 180 21.78 0.62 -30.94
N PRO A 181 21.29 -0.60 -31.26
CA PRO A 181 22.18 -1.72 -31.59
C PRO A 181 23.06 -1.38 -32.78
N GLU A 182 24.34 -1.73 -32.71
CA GLU A 182 25.23 -1.60 -33.84
C GLU A 182 24.71 -2.47 -34.98
N VAL A 183 24.55 -1.86 -36.17
CA VAL A 183 24.17 -2.56 -37.38
C VAL A 183 25.39 -3.34 -37.86
N GLN A 184 25.38 -4.65 -37.69
CA GLN A 184 26.37 -5.56 -38.27
C GLN A 184 26.12 -5.78 -39.74
#